data_c9058428f51ecd178765f2e8e0a47540
#
_entry.id   c9058428f51ecd178765f2e8e0a47540
#
_cell.length_a   1.000
_cell.length_b   1.000
_cell.length_c   1.000
_cell.angle_alpha   90.00
_cell.angle_beta   90.00
_cell.angle_gamma   90.00
#
_symmetry.space_group_name_H-M   'P 1'
#
loop_
_entity.id
_entity.type
_entity.pdbx_description
1 polymer ?
#
loop_
_entity_poly.entity_id
_entity_poly.type
_entity_poly.pdbx_seq_one_letter_code
_entity_poly.pdbx_strand_id
1 'polypeptide(L)'
;MQVYADNAATTRMHQTAIDTMTYHLNHTFGNPSSLYTIGQEAKEVLETARADMAACFGAQPREIYFTSGGSEADNQAIVSAARN
;
A
#
# COMPACT_ATOMS: atom_id res chain seq x y z
N MET A 1 9.98 28.53 12.50
CA MET A 1 9.39 27.18 12.37
C MET A 1 8.33 27.23 11.28
N GLN A 2 8.37 26.29 10.36
CA GLN A 2 7.42 26.22 9.27
C GLN A 2 6.35 25.15 9.62
N VAL A 3 5.08 25.54 9.51
CA VAL A 3 3.96 24.63 9.78
C VAL A 3 3.17 24.42 8.48
N TYR A 4 2.95 23.16 8.13
CA TYR A 4 2.13 22.79 7.00
C TYR A 4 0.74 22.35 7.51
N ALA A 5 -0.29 23.09 7.10
CA ALA A 5 -1.64 22.89 7.61
C ALA A 5 -2.65 22.36 6.57
N ASP A 6 -2.26 22.24 5.29
CA ASP A 6 -3.14 21.73 4.23
C ASP A 6 -3.02 20.21 4.10
N ASN A 7 -3.41 19.50 5.14
CA ASN A 7 -3.33 18.04 5.20
C ASN A 7 -4.35 17.33 4.29
N ALA A 8 -5.35 18.04 3.79
CA ALA A 8 -6.30 17.47 2.83
C ALA A 8 -5.66 17.28 1.46
N ALA A 9 -4.70 18.14 1.08
CA ALA A 9 -3.97 18.01 -0.18
C ALA A 9 -2.83 17.01 -0.07
N THR A 10 -2.03 17.11 0.99
CA THR A 10 -0.91 16.21 1.21
C THR A 10 -0.45 16.28 2.67
N THR A 11 0.23 15.28 3.12
CA THR A 11 0.82 15.24 4.46
C THR A 11 2.27 14.79 4.39
N ARG A 12 3.06 15.13 5.41
CA ARG A 12 4.39 14.57 5.56
C ARG A 12 4.26 13.10 5.95
N MET A 13 5.01 12.25 5.26
CA MET A 13 5.04 10.83 5.59
C MET A 13 5.65 10.60 6.97
N HIS A 14 5.04 9.72 7.75
CA HIS A 14 5.56 9.34 9.07
C HIS A 14 6.95 8.71 8.93
N GLN A 15 7.86 8.99 9.89
CA GLN A 15 9.24 8.53 9.79
C GLN A 15 9.37 7.01 9.70
N THR A 16 8.55 6.28 10.44
CA THR A 16 8.54 4.82 10.38
C THR A 16 8.23 4.32 8.97
N ALA A 17 7.29 4.98 8.29
CA ALA A 17 6.94 4.63 6.91
C ALA A 17 8.09 4.92 5.95
N ILE A 18 8.77 6.06 6.11
CA ILE A 18 9.94 6.42 5.30
C ILE A 18 11.04 5.37 5.46
N ASP A 19 11.33 4.98 6.71
CA ASP A 19 12.39 4.01 7.00
C ASP A 19 12.06 2.64 6.42
N THR A 20 10.81 2.20 6.52
CA THR A 20 10.35 0.92 5.97
C THR A 20 10.42 0.91 4.44
N MET A 21 9.98 1.99 3.80
CA MET A 21 10.07 2.13 2.34
C MET A 21 11.52 2.11 1.88
N THR A 22 12.39 2.84 2.55
CA THR A 22 13.82 2.91 2.22
C THR A 22 14.46 1.52 2.32
N TYR A 23 14.14 0.78 3.37
CA TYR A 23 14.63 -0.59 3.52
C TYR A 23 14.21 -1.47 2.34
N HIS A 24 12.93 -1.48 1.99
CA HIS A 24 12.42 -2.33 0.92
C HIS A 24 12.86 -1.89 -0.47
N LEU A 25 13.05 -0.59 -0.71
CA LEU A 25 13.61 -0.11 -1.96
C LEU A 25 15.03 -0.62 -2.18
N ASN A 26 15.79 -0.81 -1.11
CA ASN A 26 17.17 -1.30 -1.18
C ASN A 26 17.29 -2.83 -1.14
N HIS A 27 16.36 -3.51 -0.50
CA HIS A 27 16.50 -4.95 -0.18
C HIS A 27 15.41 -5.84 -0.78
N THR A 28 14.22 -5.31 -1.08
CA THR A 28 13.07 -6.08 -1.54
C THR A 28 12.57 -5.51 -2.88
N PHE A 29 13.38 -5.62 -3.92
CA PHE A 29 13.11 -4.98 -5.21
C PHE A 29 12.56 -5.95 -6.26
N GLY A 30 12.30 -7.20 -5.91
CA GLY A 30 11.79 -8.19 -6.85
C GLY A 30 10.34 -7.96 -7.24
N ASN A 31 9.95 -8.47 -8.41
CA ASN A 31 8.56 -8.44 -8.84
C ASN A 31 7.76 -9.51 -8.07
N PRO A 32 6.70 -9.12 -7.31
CA PRO A 32 5.91 -10.08 -6.53
C PRO A 32 5.26 -11.19 -7.37
N SER A 33 5.09 -10.97 -8.67
CA SER A 33 4.55 -11.99 -9.59
C SER A 33 5.59 -12.98 -10.08
N SER A 34 6.86 -12.75 -9.79
CA SER A 34 7.96 -13.62 -10.20
C SER A 34 7.98 -14.92 -9.36
N LEU A 35 8.37 -16.01 -10.00
CA LEU A 35 8.59 -17.29 -9.31
C LEU A 35 9.98 -17.41 -8.68
N TYR A 36 10.86 -16.45 -8.93
CA TYR A 36 12.19 -16.43 -8.33
C TYR A 36 12.13 -15.98 -6.88
N THR A 37 13.16 -16.36 -6.09
CA THR A 37 13.23 -16.06 -4.66
C THR A 37 13.05 -14.58 -4.33
N ILE A 38 13.69 -13.70 -5.10
CA ILE A 38 13.58 -12.25 -4.90
C ILE A 38 12.12 -11.78 -5.05
N GLY A 39 11.43 -12.32 -6.06
CA GLY A 39 10.01 -12.02 -6.28
C GLY A 39 9.12 -12.56 -5.18
N GLN A 40 9.43 -13.75 -4.66
CA GLN A 40 8.68 -14.34 -3.55
C GLN A 40 8.84 -13.56 -2.26
N GLU A 41 10.03 -13.04 -1.98
CA GLU A 41 10.27 -12.16 -0.84
C GLU A 41 9.43 -10.89 -0.94
N ALA A 42 9.39 -10.28 -2.14
CA ALA A 42 8.56 -9.10 -2.38
C ALA A 42 7.07 -9.42 -2.19
N LYS A 43 6.63 -10.61 -2.63
CA LYS A 43 5.25 -11.06 -2.45
C LYS A 43 4.90 -11.23 -0.97
N GLU A 44 5.79 -11.79 -0.17
CA GLU A 44 5.58 -11.95 1.26
C GLU A 44 5.42 -10.59 1.96
N VAL A 45 6.26 -9.61 1.61
CA VAL A 45 6.15 -8.24 2.14
C VAL A 45 4.80 -7.64 1.79
N LEU A 46 4.37 -7.80 0.53
CA LEU A 46 3.08 -7.28 0.06
C LEU A 46 1.91 -7.94 0.80
N GLU A 47 1.92 -9.25 0.96
CA GLU A 47 0.84 -9.97 1.63
C GLU A 47 0.80 -9.68 3.12
N THR A 48 1.94 -9.49 3.77
CA THR A 48 2.02 -9.08 5.17
C THR A 48 1.42 -7.68 5.34
N ALA A 49 1.76 -6.75 4.45
CA ALA A 49 1.18 -5.40 4.48
C ALA A 49 -0.33 -5.44 4.30
N ARG A 50 -0.81 -6.28 3.38
CA ARG A 50 -2.25 -6.47 3.14
C ARG A 50 -2.97 -6.99 4.39
N ALA A 51 -2.40 -7.99 5.05
CA ALA A 51 -2.96 -8.55 6.28
C ALA A 51 -2.98 -7.53 7.41
N ASP A 52 -1.92 -6.75 7.56
CA ASP A 52 -1.85 -5.71 8.58
C ASP A 52 -2.89 -4.63 8.35
N MET A 53 -3.06 -4.19 7.11
CA MET A 53 -4.11 -3.21 6.77
C MET A 53 -5.50 -3.75 7.02
N ALA A 54 -5.75 -5.01 6.64
CA ALA A 54 -7.03 -5.66 6.89
C ALA A 54 -7.36 -5.71 8.38
N ALA A 55 -6.37 -6.04 9.22
CA ALA A 55 -6.54 -6.08 10.67
C ALA A 55 -6.94 -4.71 11.23
N CYS A 56 -6.38 -3.62 10.70
CA CYS A 56 -6.72 -2.26 11.13
C CYS A 56 -8.20 -1.92 10.89
N PHE A 57 -8.81 -2.48 9.84
CA PHE A 57 -10.20 -2.21 9.47
C PHE A 57 -11.17 -3.31 9.89
N GLY A 58 -10.69 -4.37 10.55
CA GLY A 58 -11.53 -5.52 10.88
C GLY A 58 -11.98 -6.29 9.66
N ALA A 59 -11.22 -6.23 8.58
CA ALA A 59 -11.53 -6.85 7.29
C ALA A 59 -10.67 -8.10 7.05
N GLN A 60 -11.02 -8.87 6.02
CA GLN A 60 -10.20 -9.98 5.54
C GLN A 60 -9.15 -9.46 4.57
N PRO A 61 -7.95 -10.07 4.49
CA PRO A 61 -6.91 -9.63 3.55
C PRO A 61 -7.39 -9.56 2.10
N ARG A 62 -8.26 -10.47 1.67
CA ARG A 62 -8.83 -10.49 0.32
C ARG A 62 -9.69 -9.26 -0.01
N GLU A 63 -10.11 -8.51 1.01
CA GLU A 63 -10.92 -7.31 0.84
C GLU A 63 -10.07 -6.05 0.64
N ILE A 64 -8.75 -6.17 0.74
CA ILE A 64 -7.80 -5.06 0.60
C ILE A 64 -7.19 -5.08 -0.80
N TYR A 65 -7.31 -3.97 -1.52
CA TYR A 65 -6.73 -3.78 -2.85
C TYR A 65 -5.78 -2.59 -2.82
N PHE A 66 -4.54 -2.82 -3.25
CA PHE A 66 -3.58 -1.74 -3.40
C PHE A 66 -3.74 -1.10 -4.76
N THR A 67 -3.69 0.23 -4.81
CA THR A 67 -3.81 1.01 -6.04
C THR A 67 -2.62 1.96 -6.16
N SER A 68 -2.44 2.53 -7.35
CA SER A 68 -1.36 3.47 -7.61
C SER A 68 -1.59 4.84 -6.96
N GLY A 69 -2.81 5.16 -6.55
CA GLY A 69 -3.13 6.42 -5.91
C GLY A 69 -4.63 6.61 -5.73
N GLY A 70 -5.01 7.76 -5.18
CA GLY A 70 -6.41 8.07 -4.87
C GLY A 70 -7.33 8.07 -6.09
N SER A 71 -6.85 8.54 -7.23
CA SER A 71 -7.66 8.57 -8.46
C SER A 71 -8.05 7.16 -8.92
N GLU A 72 -7.11 6.22 -8.91
CA GLU A 72 -7.41 4.84 -9.25
C GLU A 72 -8.35 4.20 -8.23
N ALA A 73 -8.13 4.45 -6.95
CA ALA A 73 -8.97 3.92 -5.89
C ALA A 73 -10.42 4.42 -6.02
N ASP A 74 -10.62 5.71 -6.30
CA ASP A 74 -11.94 6.29 -6.49
C ASP A 74 -12.64 5.69 -7.71
N ASN A 75 -11.92 5.55 -8.82
CA ASN A 75 -12.48 4.95 -10.04
C ASN A 75 -12.87 3.49 -9.81
N GLN A 76 -12.05 2.72 -9.12
CA GLN A 76 -12.34 1.33 -8.80
C GLN A 76 -13.57 1.21 -7.91
N ALA A 77 -13.69 2.07 -6.91
CA ALA A 77 -14.85 2.07 -6.01
C ALA A 77 -16.14 2.37 -6.78
N ILE A 78 -16.12 3.37 -7.66
CA ILE A 78 -17.29 3.76 -8.46
C ILE A 78 -17.69 2.63 -9.41
N VAL A 79 -16.73 2.05 -10.13
CA VAL A 79 -17.00 0.96 -11.09
C VAL A 79 -17.53 -0.27 -10.38
N SER A 80 -16.96 -0.62 -9.23
CA SER A 80 -17.42 -1.77 -8.45
C SER A 80 -18.83 -1.57 -7.93
N ALA A 81 -19.15 -0.38 -7.43
CA ALA A 81 -20.49 -0.05 -6.95
C ALA A 81 -21.52 -0.08 -8.09
N ALA A 82 -21.13 0.38 -9.29
CA ALA A 82 -22.02 0.41 -10.45
C ALA A 82 -22.33 -0.98 -11.01
N ARG A 83 -21.48 -1.97 -10.77
CA ARG A 83 -21.63 -3.34 -11.26
C ARG A 83 -22.37 -4.27 -10.30
N ASN A 84 -22.57 -3.83 -9.08
CA ASN A 84 -23.25 -4.63 -8.05
C ASN A 84 -24.76 -4.24 -7.94
#